data_926f53eb1639ac8eb6fdb5b83fc1c0c8
#
_entry.id   926f53eb1639ac8eb6fdb5b83fc1c0c8
#
_cell.length_a   1.000
_cell.length_b   1.000
_cell.length_c   1.000
_cell.angle_alpha   90.00
_cell.angle_beta   90.00
_cell.angle_gamma   90.00
#
_symmetry.space_group_name_H-M   'P 1'
#
loop_
_entity.id
_entity.type
_entity.pdbx_description
1 polymer ?
#
loop_
_entity_poly.entity_id
_entity_poly.type
_entity_poly.pdbx_seq_one_letter_code
_entity_poly.pdbx_strand_id
1 'polypeptide(L)'
;MIKMTDLLLDEHYAQHKGKHFLPRLKDFMKLLPVVLVVLEGLEVARVVRAMCGPTDGKNAPPGTIRGDFGMSISNNIIHSSEDLESAKKEIGIFFKTDELFNYERADLQFYYAEDEREN
;
A
#
# COMPACT_ATOMS: atom_id res chain seq x y z
N MET A 1 -5.46 9.66 -7.32
CA MET A 1 -6.17 8.54 -8.00
C MET A 1 -5.66 8.44 -9.42
N ILE A 2 -5.26 7.25 -9.85
CA ILE A 2 -4.68 7.01 -11.19
C ILE A 2 -5.34 5.80 -11.86
N LYS A 3 -5.21 5.73 -13.19
CA LYS A 3 -5.50 4.54 -13.97
C LYS A 3 -4.19 3.77 -14.19
N MET A 4 -4.15 2.52 -13.77
CA MET A 4 -2.96 1.70 -13.93
C MET A 4 -2.66 1.42 -15.39
N THR A 5 -1.38 1.48 -15.78
CA THR A 5 -0.87 1.13 -17.09
C THR A 5 -0.01 -0.13 -16.99
N ASP A 6 0.19 -0.82 -18.13
CA ASP A 6 1.08 -1.98 -18.17
C ASP A 6 2.50 -1.62 -17.75
N LEU A 7 2.99 -0.42 -18.11
CA LEU A 7 4.32 0.06 -17.75
C LEU A 7 4.49 0.17 -16.23
N LEU A 8 3.57 0.85 -15.54
CA LEU A 8 3.59 0.98 -14.08
C LEU A 8 3.49 -0.37 -13.37
N LEU A 9 2.65 -1.27 -13.89
CA LEU A 9 2.48 -2.60 -13.31
C LEU A 9 3.69 -3.50 -13.57
N ASP A 10 4.36 -3.38 -14.70
CA ASP A 10 5.60 -4.12 -14.99
C ASP A 10 6.74 -3.67 -14.09
N GLU A 11 6.83 -2.40 -13.79
CA GLU A 11 7.83 -1.86 -12.86
C GLU A 11 7.52 -2.27 -11.41
N HIS A 12 6.29 -2.09 -10.96
CA HIS A 12 5.85 -2.46 -9.61
C HIS A 12 6.01 -3.94 -9.31
N TYR A 13 5.63 -4.80 -10.27
CA TYR A 13 5.71 -6.27 -10.15
C TYR A 13 6.93 -6.89 -10.81
N ALA A 14 8.01 -6.13 -11.02
CA ALA A 14 9.23 -6.62 -11.68
C ALA A 14 9.78 -7.92 -11.07
N GLN A 15 9.71 -8.06 -9.74
CA GLN A 15 10.10 -9.25 -8.98
C GLN A 15 9.21 -10.49 -9.24
N HIS A 16 8.02 -10.29 -9.81
CA HIS A 16 7.08 -11.35 -10.13
C HIS A 16 7.02 -11.68 -11.62
N LYS A 17 7.92 -11.10 -12.42
CA LYS A 17 8.01 -11.33 -13.87
C LYS A 17 8.08 -12.83 -14.17
N GLY A 18 7.24 -13.30 -15.10
CA GLY A 18 7.15 -14.69 -15.50
C GLY A 18 6.28 -15.59 -14.61
N LYS A 19 5.75 -15.09 -13.50
CA LYS A 19 4.80 -15.87 -12.68
C LYS A 19 3.43 -15.95 -13.36
N HIS A 20 2.82 -17.11 -13.31
CA HIS A 20 1.55 -17.43 -14.01
C HIS A 20 0.35 -16.57 -13.60
N PHE A 21 0.35 -16.04 -12.39
CA PHE A 21 -0.74 -15.20 -11.88
C PHE A 21 -0.66 -13.72 -12.33
N LEU A 22 0.53 -13.26 -12.77
CA LEU A 22 0.78 -11.85 -13.04
C LEU A 22 -0.12 -11.25 -14.15
N PRO A 23 -0.35 -11.90 -15.29
CA PRO A 23 -1.25 -11.36 -16.32
C PRO A 23 -2.66 -11.07 -15.79
N ARG A 24 -3.23 -12.02 -15.06
CA ARG A 24 -4.56 -11.88 -14.46
C ARG A 24 -4.61 -10.76 -13.42
N LEU A 25 -3.57 -10.62 -12.60
CA LEU A 25 -3.46 -9.55 -11.61
C LEU A 25 -3.39 -8.18 -12.29
N LYS A 26 -2.59 -8.04 -13.35
CA LYS A 26 -2.49 -6.80 -14.14
C LYS A 26 -3.83 -6.43 -14.77
N ASP A 27 -4.54 -7.39 -15.33
CA ASP A 27 -5.87 -7.14 -15.91
C ASP A 27 -6.86 -6.66 -14.84
N PHE A 28 -6.86 -7.28 -13.67
CA PHE A 28 -7.68 -6.84 -12.54
C PHE A 28 -7.34 -5.40 -12.10
N MET A 29 -6.06 -5.07 -11.96
CA MET A 29 -5.60 -3.74 -11.53
C MET A 29 -5.94 -2.64 -12.54
N LYS A 30 -6.16 -2.97 -13.81
CA LYS A 30 -6.54 -2.02 -14.88
C LYS A 30 -8.04 -1.82 -15.03
N LEU A 31 -8.88 -2.59 -14.34
CA LEU A 31 -10.35 -2.51 -14.51
C LEU A 31 -10.90 -1.14 -14.11
N LEU A 32 -10.43 -0.59 -13.01
CA LEU A 32 -10.91 0.68 -12.46
C LEU A 32 -9.71 1.56 -12.03
N PRO A 33 -9.91 2.88 -11.89
CA PRO A 33 -8.93 3.74 -11.26
C PRO A 33 -8.66 3.29 -9.82
N VAL A 34 -7.40 3.40 -9.39
CA VAL A 34 -6.96 3.08 -8.03
C VAL A 34 -6.59 4.36 -7.26
N VAL A 35 -6.80 4.32 -5.97
CA VAL A 35 -6.33 5.38 -5.06
C VAL A 35 -4.96 4.98 -4.54
N LEU A 36 -3.97 5.84 -4.71
CA LEU A 36 -2.64 5.70 -4.13
C LEU A 36 -2.52 6.66 -2.95
N VAL A 37 -1.93 6.17 -1.86
CA VAL A 37 -1.75 6.93 -0.63
C VAL A 37 -0.34 6.71 -0.11
N VAL A 38 0.35 7.80 0.25
CA VAL A 38 1.58 7.76 1.04
C VAL A 38 1.21 8.05 2.48
N LEU A 39 1.65 7.20 3.38
CA LEU A 39 1.39 7.31 4.81
C LEU A 39 2.73 7.43 5.55
N GLU A 40 2.75 8.28 6.55
CA GLU A 40 3.89 8.53 7.42
C GLU A 40 3.49 8.31 8.89
N GLY A 41 4.40 7.74 9.69
CA GLY A 41 4.17 7.49 11.12
C GLY A 41 5.14 6.46 11.68
N LEU A 42 5.13 6.29 12.99
CA LEU A 42 5.96 5.30 13.67
C LEU A 42 5.60 3.89 13.22
N GLU A 43 6.61 3.12 12.83
CA GLU A 43 6.47 1.75 12.34
C GLU A 43 5.35 1.59 11.28
N VAL A 44 5.14 2.62 10.46
CA VAL A 44 3.98 2.75 9.55
C VAL A 44 3.78 1.51 8.68
N ALA A 45 4.84 0.93 8.12
CA ALA A 45 4.72 -0.27 7.28
C ALA A 45 4.10 -1.44 8.07
N ARG A 46 4.57 -1.71 9.29
CA ARG A 46 4.04 -2.76 10.16
C ARG A 46 2.58 -2.49 10.56
N VAL A 47 2.28 -1.26 10.95
CA VAL A 47 0.94 -0.85 11.39
C VAL A 47 -0.06 -0.98 10.24
N VAL A 48 0.26 -0.44 9.07
CA VAL A 48 -0.61 -0.50 7.89
C VAL A 48 -0.84 -1.94 7.44
N ARG A 49 0.21 -2.78 7.45
CA ARG A 49 0.05 -4.20 7.11
C ARG A 49 -0.87 -4.94 8.09
N ALA A 50 -0.77 -4.64 9.38
CA ALA A 50 -1.69 -5.19 10.39
C ALA A 50 -3.14 -4.75 10.13
N MET A 51 -3.36 -3.49 9.76
CA MET A 51 -4.69 -2.98 9.38
C MET A 51 -5.24 -3.63 8.10
N CYS A 52 -4.37 -3.90 7.11
CA CYS A 52 -4.76 -4.59 5.88
C CYS A 52 -5.17 -6.04 6.12
N GLY A 53 -4.52 -6.72 7.05
CA GLY A 53 -4.67 -8.15 7.28
C GLY A 53 -3.93 -9.01 6.23
N PRO A 54 -3.93 -10.35 6.41
CA PRO A 54 -3.29 -11.29 5.49
C PRO A 54 -3.89 -11.22 4.08
N THR A 55 -3.09 -11.61 3.09
CA THR A 55 -3.43 -11.49 1.65
C THR A 55 -4.72 -12.22 1.26
N ASP A 56 -4.98 -13.36 1.86
CA ASP A 56 -6.24 -14.10 1.65
C ASP A 56 -7.34 -13.58 2.56
N GLY A 57 -8.27 -12.83 2.00
CA GLY A 57 -9.37 -12.22 2.75
C GLY A 57 -10.25 -13.21 3.52
N LYS A 58 -10.40 -14.44 3.03
CA LYS A 58 -11.16 -15.48 3.76
C LYS A 58 -10.54 -15.87 5.10
N ASN A 59 -9.23 -15.73 5.21
CA ASN A 59 -8.46 -16.06 6.41
C ASN A 59 -8.06 -14.81 7.20
N ALA A 60 -8.46 -13.64 6.75
CA ALA A 60 -8.16 -12.39 7.43
C ALA A 60 -9.11 -12.20 8.63
N PRO A 61 -8.60 -11.80 9.80
CA PRO A 61 -9.42 -11.53 10.96
C PRO A 61 -10.43 -10.41 10.71
N PRO A 62 -11.65 -10.47 11.28
CA PRO A 62 -12.57 -9.35 11.33
C PRO A 62 -11.91 -8.11 11.95
N GLY A 63 -12.25 -6.91 11.44
CA GLY A 63 -11.62 -5.64 11.84
C GLY A 63 -10.37 -5.29 11.03
N THR A 64 -9.86 -6.20 10.19
CA THR A 64 -8.89 -5.85 9.16
C THR A 64 -9.61 -5.49 7.85
N ILE A 65 -8.97 -4.68 7.00
CA ILE A 65 -9.57 -4.26 5.73
C ILE A 65 -9.94 -5.49 4.87
N ARG A 66 -9.04 -6.46 4.77
CA ARG A 66 -9.29 -7.67 3.99
C ARG A 66 -10.29 -8.61 4.67
N GLY A 67 -10.32 -8.65 6.00
CA GLY A 67 -11.28 -9.45 6.75
C GLY A 67 -12.71 -8.95 6.61
N ASP A 68 -12.88 -7.63 6.56
CA ASP A 68 -14.22 -7.03 6.51
C ASP A 68 -14.75 -6.91 5.07
N PHE A 69 -13.86 -6.71 4.08
CA PHE A 69 -14.27 -6.36 2.71
C PHE A 69 -13.74 -7.31 1.63
N GLY A 70 -12.82 -8.21 1.94
CA GLY A 70 -12.19 -9.11 0.96
C GLY A 70 -12.65 -10.56 1.10
N MET A 71 -12.70 -11.29 -0.02
CA MET A 71 -13.00 -12.73 -0.06
C MET A 71 -11.97 -13.52 -0.89
N SER A 72 -11.13 -12.82 -1.64
CA SER A 72 -10.23 -13.43 -2.61
C SER A 72 -8.77 -13.14 -2.28
N ILE A 73 -7.91 -14.13 -2.50
CA ILE A 73 -6.46 -13.96 -2.43
C ILE A 73 -5.92 -13.13 -3.61
N SER A 74 -6.52 -13.24 -4.79
CA SER A 74 -6.09 -12.52 -6.00
C SER A 74 -6.69 -11.13 -6.09
N ASN A 75 -7.99 -11.00 -5.78
CA ASN A 75 -8.73 -9.75 -5.79
C ASN A 75 -8.87 -9.26 -4.34
N ASN A 76 -7.74 -8.94 -3.71
CA ASN A 76 -7.65 -8.70 -2.27
C ASN A 76 -7.81 -7.21 -1.87
N ILE A 77 -8.38 -6.40 -2.77
CA ILE A 77 -8.87 -5.02 -2.61
C ILE A 77 -7.84 -3.95 -2.22
N ILE A 78 -6.76 -4.30 -1.53
CA ILE A 78 -5.73 -3.35 -1.08
C ILE A 78 -4.33 -3.96 -1.21
N HIS A 79 -3.39 -3.12 -1.61
CA HIS A 79 -1.95 -3.39 -1.52
C HIS A 79 -1.35 -2.55 -0.39
N SER A 80 -0.37 -3.10 0.30
CA SER A 80 0.50 -2.37 1.22
C SER A 80 1.94 -2.85 1.06
N SER A 81 2.86 -1.92 1.07
CA SER A 81 4.30 -2.22 0.99
C SER A 81 4.72 -3.19 2.09
N GLU A 82 5.66 -4.07 1.80
CA GLU A 82 6.10 -5.11 2.75
C GLU A 82 6.87 -4.53 3.94
N ASP A 83 7.73 -3.55 3.64
CA ASP A 83 8.58 -2.86 4.60
C ASP A 83 8.87 -1.42 4.12
N LEU A 84 9.69 -0.69 4.86
CA LEU A 84 10.04 0.69 4.55
C LEU A 84 10.84 0.82 3.24
N GLU A 85 11.72 -0.13 2.93
CA GLU A 85 12.51 -0.11 1.69
C GLU A 85 11.62 -0.35 0.47
N SER A 86 10.71 -1.30 0.57
CA SER A 86 9.67 -1.52 -0.44
C SER A 86 8.78 -0.30 -0.64
N ALA A 87 8.38 0.36 0.47
CA ALA A 87 7.58 1.58 0.42
C ALA A 87 8.30 2.70 -0.32
N LYS A 88 9.57 2.96 0.00
CA LYS A 88 10.38 3.98 -0.70
C LYS A 88 10.47 3.71 -2.20
N LYS A 89 10.71 2.46 -2.58
CA LYS A 89 10.76 2.04 -3.98
C LYS A 89 9.42 2.26 -4.68
N GLU A 90 8.33 1.83 -4.08
CA GLU A 90 6.99 1.96 -4.63
C GLU A 90 6.55 3.43 -4.76
N ILE A 91 6.88 4.27 -3.77
CA ILE A 91 6.67 5.72 -3.85
C ILE A 91 7.39 6.30 -5.08
N GLY A 92 8.64 5.91 -5.33
CA GLY A 92 9.40 6.37 -6.49
C GLY A 92 8.82 5.94 -7.84
N ILE A 93 8.07 4.81 -7.89
CA ILE A 93 7.36 4.35 -9.09
C ILE A 93 6.10 5.18 -9.35
N PHE A 94 5.34 5.49 -8.31
CA PHE A 94 3.99 6.01 -8.44
C PHE A 94 3.86 7.52 -8.24
N PHE A 95 4.80 8.16 -7.56
CA PHE A 95 4.75 9.57 -7.22
C PHE A 95 5.98 10.32 -7.73
N LYS A 96 5.75 11.52 -8.25
CA LYS A 96 6.81 12.48 -8.51
C LYS A 96 7.15 13.22 -7.22
N THR A 97 8.36 13.77 -7.15
CA THR A 97 8.83 14.50 -5.95
C THR A 97 7.95 15.71 -5.62
N ASP A 98 7.40 16.39 -6.63
CA ASP A 98 6.51 17.53 -6.48
C ASP A 98 5.07 17.18 -6.09
N GLU A 99 4.73 15.88 -6.04
CA GLU A 99 3.45 15.37 -5.55
C GLU A 99 3.51 14.99 -4.05
N LEU A 100 4.70 15.07 -3.44
CA LEU A 100 4.91 14.79 -2.02
C LEU A 100 5.17 16.10 -1.27
N PHE A 101 4.34 16.38 -0.28
CA PHE A 101 4.40 17.61 0.48
C PHE A 101 4.91 17.34 1.89
N ASN A 102 5.92 18.09 2.32
CA ASN A 102 6.39 18.08 3.69
C ASN A 102 5.67 19.18 4.47
N TYR A 103 5.00 18.84 5.56
CA TYR A 103 4.29 19.78 6.41
C TYR A 103 4.26 19.31 7.87
N GLU A 104 4.27 20.25 8.80
CA GLU A 104 4.08 19.94 10.21
C GLU A 104 2.59 19.81 10.53
N ARG A 105 2.22 18.70 11.13
CA ARG A 105 0.87 18.50 11.65
C ARG A 105 0.72 19.20 12.99
N ALA A 106 -0.20 20.13 13.09
CA ALA A 106 -0.49 20.87 14.32
C ALA A 106 -1.01 19.99 15.47
N ASP A 107 -1.52 18.81 15.16
CA ASP A 107 -2.14 17.87 16.10
C ASP A 107 -1.21 16.71 16.53
N LEU A 108 0.06 16.69 16.09
CA LEU A 108 1.02 15.63 16.40
C LEU A 108 1.17 15.39 17.91
N GLN A 109 1.11 16.45 18.71
CA GLN A 109 1.19 16.41 20.16
C GLN A 109 0.07 15.61 20.85
N PHE A 110 -1.03 15.33 20.15
CA PHE A 110 -2.13 14.54 20.68
C PHE A 110 -2.04 13.05 20.32
N TYR A 111 -1.14 12.68 19.40
CA TYR A 111 -0.98 11.31 18.91
C TYR A 111 0.31 10.66 19.40
N TYR A 112 1.37 11.45 19.63
CA TYR A 112 2.67 10.94 20.02
C TYR A 112 3.17 11.63 21.28
N ALA A 113 3.77 10.86 22.18
CA ALA A 113 4.52 11.40 23.30
C ALA A 113 5.73 12.22 22.83
N GLU A 114 6.30 13.06 23.68
CA GLU A 114 7.36 13.98 23.29
C GLU A 114 8.61 13.25 22.78
N ASP A 115 8.98 12.16 23.45
CA ASP A 115 10.11 11.30 23.10
C ASP A 115 9.89 10.45 21.83
N GLU A 116 8.66 10.30 21.37
CA GLU A 116 8.32 9.57 20.15
C GLU A 116 8.33 10.46 18.88
N ARG A 117 8.33 11.78 19.05
CA ARG A 117 8.28 12.76 17.94
C ARG A 117 9.63 13.06 17.31
N GLU A 118 10.73 12.73 18.01
CA GLU A 118 12.11 13.03 17.58
C GLU A 118 12.75 11.90 16.76
N ASN A 119 12.01 10.85 16.40
CA ASN A 119 12.52 9.70 15.65
C ASN A 119 12.02 9.65 14.21
#